data_e716aadea7464976f99c8b1d2403a0b9
#
_entry.id   e716aadea7464976f99c8b1d2403a0b9
#
_cell.length_a   1.000
_cell.length_b   1.000
_cell.length_c   1.000
_cell.angle_alpha   90.00
_cell.angle_beta   90.00
_cell.angle_gamma   90.00
#
_symmetry.space_group_name_H-M   'P 1'
#
loop_
_entity.id
_entity.type
_entity.pdbx_description
1 polymer ?
#
loop_
_entity_poly.entity_id
_entity_poly.type
_entity_poly.pdbx_seq_one_letter_code
_entity_poly.pdbx_strand_id
1 'polypeptide(L)'
;GLDGLRERLIEYFNLGAKFAKWRAVITIEDSIPSDLCINANAHALARYAALCQENGIVPIVEPEVLMDGKHTIERCYDVTKKTLDIVFNELIAHGVNLRGICLKPNMIIDGTLTSEKSSSKTIAEKTISCFKEVVPEDVPGIVFLSGGQTEIEATENLDQMNKIGNLPWNLSFSYGRALQASALQAWS
;
A
#
# COMPACT_ATOMS: atom_id res chain seq x y z
N GLY A 1 -0.95 16.54 -9.16
CA GLY A 1 0.24 16.57 -8.34
C GLY A 1 0.07 17.43 -7.10
N LEU A 2 1.18 17.79 -6.45
CA LEU A 2 1.17 18.58 -5.22
C LEU A 2 0.90 20.07 -5.45
N ASP A 3 1.11 20.56 -6.66
CA ASP A 3 0.88 21.97 -7.01
C ASP A 3 -0.59 22.32 -6.87
N GLY A 4 -0.90 23.35 -6.06
CA GLY A 4 -2.27 23.76 -5.75
C GLY A 4 -3.11 22.68 -5.07
N LEU A 5 -2.50 21.69 -4.43
CA LEU A 5 -3.26 20.60 -3.79
C LEU A 5 -4.04 21.08 -2.57
N ARG A 6 -3.52 22.04 -1.80
CA ARG A 6 -4.21 22.59 -0.63
C ARG A 6 -5.56 23.18 -1.02
N GLU A 7 -5.56 24.01 -2.06
CA GLU A 7 -6.77 24.66 -2.57
C GLU A 7 -7.79 23.64 -3.07
N ARG A 8 -7.34 22.62 -3.81
CA ARG A 8 -8.21 21.53 -4.27
C ARG A 8 -8.77 20.70 -3.13
N LEU A 9 -8.00 20.45 -2.07
CA LEU A 9 -8.50 19.70 -0.91
C LEU A 9 -9.57 20.47 -0.13
N ILE A 10 -9.46 21.80 -0.05
CA ILE A 10 -10.51 22.66 0.50
C ILE A 10 -11.80 22.49 -0.33
N GLU A 11 -11.68 22.54 -1.65
CA GLU A 11 -12.82 22.35 -2.56
C GLU A 11 -13.43 20.96 -2.39
N TYR A 12 -12.60 19.91 -2.38
CA TYR A 12 -13.07 18.52 -2.22
C TYR A 12 -13.76 18.31 -0.88
N PHE A 13 -13.23 18.88 0.20
CA PHE A 13 -13.89 18.83 1.51
C PHE A 13 -15.28 19.49 1.48
N ASN A 14 -15.38 20.66 0.86
CA ASN A 14 -16.65 21.38 0.71
C ASN A 14 -17.65 20.60 -0.16
N LEU A 15 -17.19 19.82 -1.12
CA LEU A 15 -18.01 18.91 -1.93
C LEU A 15 -18.39 17.60 -1.18
N GLY A 16 -17.92 17.44 0.06
CA GLY A 16 -18.28 16.30 0.93
C GLY A 16 -17.27 15.15 0.93
N ALA A 17 -16.09 15.29 0.32
CA ALA A 17 -15.06 14.26 0.36
C ALA A 17 -14.60 13.99 1.80
N LYS A 18 -14.42 12.71 2.16
CA LYS A 18 -13.98 12.26 3.48
C LYS A 18 -12.59 11.66 3.46
N PHE A 19 -12.16 11.15 2.32
CA PHE A 19 -10.82 10.60 2.12
C PHE A 19 -10.29 10.95 0.73
N ALA A 20 -8.98 10.89 0.58
CA ALA A 20 -8.29 10.99 -0.70
C ALA A 20 -7.27 9.87 -0.82
N LYS A 21 -6.83 9.54 -2.03
CA LYS A 21 -5.85 8.49 -2.26
C LYS A 21 -4.76 8.97 -3.21
N TRP A 22 -3.49 8.74 -2.82
CA TRP A 22 -2.32 8.95 -3.66
C TRP A 22 -1.53 7.63 -3.78
N ARG A 23 -1.28 7.21 -5.00
CA ARG A 23 -0.53 6.01 -5.35
C ARG A 23 0.87 6.38 -5.79
N ALA A 24 1.89 5.85 -5.12
CA ALA A 24 3.28 5.91 -5.52
C ALA A 24 3.72 4.52 -5.99
N VAL A 25 4.18 4.40 -7.22
CA VAL A 25 4.50 3.12 -7.85
C VAL A 25 6.01 2.89 -7.85
N ILE A 26 6.44 1.76 -7.29
CA ILE A 26 7.83 1.33 -7.18
C ILE A 26 8.02 0.04 -7.98
N THR A 27 8.81 0.11 -9.04
CA THR A 27 9.13 -1.05 -9.88
C THR A 27 10.37 -1.77 -9.35
N ILE A 28 10.37 -3.11 -9.40
CA ILE A 28 11.56 -3.94 -9.10
C ILE A 28 12.14 -4.47 -10.40
N GLU A 29 13.42 -4.16 -10.65
CA GLU A 29 14.28 -4.75 -11.66
C GLU A 29 15.70 -4.90 -11.10
N ASP A 30 16.68 -5.31 -11.91
CA ASP A 30 18.05 -5.61 -11.46
C ASP A 30 18.72 -4.45 -10.71
N SER A 31 18.53 -3.21 -11.18
CA SER A 31 19.15 -1.99 -10.62
C SER A 31 18.16 -1.01 -9.98
N ILE A 32 16.87 -1.35 -9.93
CA ILE A 32 15.82 -0.51 -9.36
C ILE A 32 14.96 -1.27 -8.34
N PRO A 33 14.33 -0.55 -7.38
CA PRO A 33 14.30 0.91 -7.25
C PRO A 33 15.62 1.49 -6.74
N SER A 34 15.95 2.73 -7.16
CA SER A 34 17.03 3.51 -6.55
C SER A 34 16.56 4.13 -5.23
N ASP A 35 17.51 4.49 -4.38
CA ASP A 35 17.20 5.20 -3.12
C ASP A 35 16.50 6.53 -3.39
N LEU A 36 16.90 7.24 -4.44
CA LEU A 36 16.24 8.48 -4.86
C LEU A 36 14.76 8.24 -5.21
N CYS A 37 14.46 7.17 -5.94
CA CYS A 37 13.07 6.82 -6.29
C CYS A 37 12.21 6.62 -5.04
N ILE A 38 12.69 5.83 -4.08
CA ILE A 38 11.94 5.55 -2.85
C ILE A 38 11.76 6.84 -2.02
N ASN A 39 12.84 7.60 -1.79
CA ASN A 39 12.81 8.83 -1.01
C ASN A 39 11.89 9.89 -1.63
N ALA A 40 11.96 10.11 -2.94
CA ALA A 40 11.12 11.10 -3.62
C ALA A 40 9.63 10.75 -3.52
N ASN A 41 9.28 9.48 -3.69
CA ASN A 41 7.91 9.01 -3.55
C ASN A 41 7.40 9.08 -2.11
N ALA A 42 8.22 8.69 -1.13
CA ALA A 42 7.90 8.78 0.29
C ALA A 42 7.64 10.24 0.72
N HIS A 43 8.52 11.15 0.31
CA HIS A 43 8.37 12.58 0.56
C HIS A 43 7.07 13.14 -0.05
N ALA A 44 6.75 12.76 -1.29
CA ALA A 44 5.51 13.17 -1.94
C ALA A 44 4.26 12.64 -1.21
N LEU A 45 4.28 11.37 -0.77
CA LEU A 45 3.21 10.76 0.02
C LEU A 45 3.01 11.47 1.36
N ALA A 46 4.10 11.81 2.06
CA ALA A 46 4.02 12.50 3.34
C ALA A 46 3.46 13.93 3.20
N ARG A 47 3.90 14.69 2.20
CA ARG A 47 3.37 16.03 1.90
C ARG A 47 1.88 15.97 1.57
N TYR A 48 1.49 15.01 0.74
CA TYR A 48 0.09 14.78 0.41
C TYR A 48 -0.73 14.46 1.66
N ALA A 49 -0.24 13.54 2.51
CA ALA A 49 -0.96 13.14 3.72
C ALA A 49 -1.14 14.30 4.69
N ALA A 50 -0.11 15.11 4.92
CA ALA A 50 -0.18 16.30 5.77
C ALA A 50 -1.21 17.31 5.25
N LEU A 51 -1.22 17.58 3.94
CA LEU A 51 -2.20 18.47 3.31
C LEU A 51 -3.64 17.94 3.40
N CYS A 52 -3.84 16.63 3.31
CA CYS A 52 -5.15 16.01 3.51
C CYS A 52 -5.65 16.25 4.94
N GLN A 53 -4.83 15.96 5.94
CA GLN A 53 -5.21 16.13 7.35
C GLN A 53 -5.45 17.59 7.73
N GLU A 54 -4.65 18.52 7.20
CA GLU A 54 -4.87 19.96 7.34
C GLU A 54 -6.28 20.36 6.92
N ASN A 55 -6.86 19.70 5.94
CA ASN A 55 -8.17 19.97 5.38
C ASN A 55 -9.27 19.00 5.83
N GLY A 56 -9.06 18.23 6.90
CA GLY A 56 -10.08 17.33 7.44
C GLY A 56 -10.39 16.11 6.56
N ILE A 57 -9.48 15.73 5.66
CA ILE A 57 -9.61 14.58 4.75
C ILE A 57 -8.65 13.47 5.20
N VAL A 58 -9.13 12.24 5.29
CA VAL A 58 -8.30 11.07 5.62
C VAL A 58 -7.41 10.72 4.42
N PRO A 59 -6.07 10.71 4.55
CA PRO A 59 -5.20 10.25 3.49
C PRO A 59 -5.12 8.72 3.46
N ILE A 60 -5.45 8.13 2.32
CA ILE A 60 -5.06 6.76 1.98
C ILE A 60 -3.68 6.84 1.35
N VAL A 61 -2.68 6.33 2.06
CA VAL A 61 -1.26 6.33 1.66
C VAL A 61 -0.97 5.02 0.95
N GLU A 62 -0.67 5.08 -0.36
CA GLU A 62 -0.51 3.89 -1.21
C GLU A 62 0.91 3.80 -1.80
N PRO A 63 1.92 3.37 -1.00
CA PRO A 63 3.24 3.01 -1.52
C PRO A 63 3.17 1.59 -2.11
N GLU A 64 3.02 1.48 -3.42
CA GLU A 64 2.86 0.19 -4.10
C GLU A 64 4.18 -0.28 -4.70
N VAL A 65 4.71 -1.38 -4.19
CA VAL A 65 5.75 -2.13 -4.88
C VAL A 65 5.08 -3.10 -5.86
N LEU A 66 5.39 -2.94 -7.15
CA LEU A 66 4.77 -3.73 -8.21
C LEU A 66 5.21 -5.20 -8.14
N MET A 67 4.26 -6.08 -8.44
CA MET A 67 4.51 -7.51 -8.59
C MET A 67 4.97 -7.90 -10.01
N ASP A 68 4.97 -6.95 -10.94
CA ASP A 68 5.42 -7.19 -12.31
C ASP A 68 6.93 -7.50 -12.32
N GLY A 69 7.31 -8.60 -12.97
CA GLY A 69 8.72 -8.98 -13.09
C GLY A 69 9.04 -10.42 -12.65
N LYS A 70 10.33 -10.67 -12.47
CA LYS A 70 10.89 -11.99 -12.14
C LYS A 70 11.50 -12.04 -10.73
N HIS A 71 11.24 -11.05 -9.90
CA HIS A 71 11.80 -10.99 -8.56
C HIS A 71 11.19 -12.06 -7.65
N THR A 72 12.00 -12.52 -6.69
CA THR A 72 11.57 -13.46 -5.65
C THR A 72 10.76 -12.74 -4.57
N ILE A 73 10.06 -13.52 -3.76
CA ILE A 73 9.34 -13.00 -2.59
C ILE A 73 10.29 -12.30 -1.59
N GLU A 74 11.54 -12.77 -1.47
CA GLU A 74 12.57 -12.14 -0.63
C GLU A 74 12.91 -10.73 -1.16
N ARG A 75 13.10 -10.60 -2.47
CA ARG A 75 13.37 -9.28 -3.07
C ARG A 75 12.19 -8.32 -2.89
N CYS A 76 10.97 -8.83 -3.05
CA CYS A 76 9.75 -8.06 -2.75
C CYS A 76 9.71 -7.62 -1.28
N TYR A 77 10.07 -8.53 -0.37
CA TYR A 77 10.18 -8.23 1.07
C TYR A 77 11.14 -7.06 1.34
N ASP A 78 12.36 -7.17 0.85
CA ASP A 78 13.41 -6.16 1.09
C ASP A 78 13.00 -4.78 0.56
N VAL A 79 12.46 -4.73 -0.66
CA VAL A 79 12.04 -3.46 -1.27
C VAL A 79 10.82 -2.89 -0.55
N THR A 80 9.83 -3.72 -0.21
CA THR A 80 8.63 -3.28 0.52
C THR A 80 9.00 -2.76 1.91
N LYS A 81 9.83 -3.50 2.65
CA LYS A 81 10.32 -3.10 3.97
C LYS A 81 11.01 -1.74 3.91
N LYS A 82 11.99 -1.58 3.01
CA LYS A 82 12.71 -0.33 2.82
C LYS A 82 11.77 0.82 2.44
N THR A 83 10.82 0.57 1.56
CA THR A 83 9.86 1.58 1.11
C THR A 83 8.97 2.04 2.27
N LEU A 84 8.41 1.11 3.04
CA LEU A 84 7.55 1.43 4.17
C LEU A 84 8.31 2.15 5.29
N ASP A 85 9.53 1.70 5.62
CA ASP A 85 10.37 2.35 6.62
C ASP A 85 10.60 3.84 6.28
N ILE A 86 10.99 4.13 5.04
CA ILE A 86 11.21 5.51 4.58
C ILE A 86 9.89 6.29 4.55
N VAL A 87 8.79 5.68 4.11
CA VAL A 87 7.47 6.34 4.09
C VAL A 87 7.02 6.74 5.49
N PHE A 88 7.15 5.86 6.49
CA PHE A 88 6.76 6.20 7.86
C PHE A 88 7.67 7.24 8.49
N ASN A 89 8.98 7.19 8.23
CA ASN A 89 9.91 8.23 8.66
C ASN A 89 9.52 9.60 8.08
N GLU A 90 9.17 9.66 6.79
CA GLU A 90 8.70 10.90 6.15
C GLU A 90 7.33 11.37 6.69
N LEU A 91 6.38 10.46 6.91
CA LEU A 91 5.08 10.80 7.51
C LEU A 91 5.26 11.44 8.89
N ILE A 92 6.11 10.85 9.74
CA ILE A 92 6.41 11.37 11.07
C ILE A 92 7.11 12.73 10.99
N ALA A 93 8.11 12.87 10.12
CA ALA A 93 8.84 14.12 9.91
C ALA A 93 7.94 15.28 9.44
N HIS A 94 6.87 14.96 8.70
CA HIS A 94 5.86 15.94 8.26
C HIS A 94 4.73 16.15 9.27
N GLY A 95 4.81 15.58 10.47
CA GLY A 95 3.81 15.75 11.52
C GLY A 95 2.47 15.10 11.24
N VAL A 96 2.43 14.10 10.35
CA VAL A 96 1.20 13.36 10.03
C VAL A 96 0.76 12.54 11.24
N ASN A 97 -0.50 12.70 11.65
CA ASN A 97 -1.10 11.85 12.69
C ASN A 97 -1.37 10.45 12.11
N LEU A 98 -0.59 9.46 12.52
CA LEU A 98 -0.72 8.08 12.01
C LEU A 98 -2.06 7.43 12.35
N ARG A 99 -2.74 7.85 13.43
CA ARG A 99 -4.10 7.38 13.75
C ARG A 99 -5.17 7.89 12.79
N GLY A 100 -4.82 8.88 11.97
CA GLY A 100 -5.71 9.49 10.98
C GLY A 100 -5.40 9.12 9.54
N ILE A 101 -4.62 8.04 9.29
CA ILE A 101 -4.34 7.55 7.94
C ILE A 101 -4.97 6.18 7.70
N CYS A 102 -5.06 5.79 6.42
CA CYS A 102 -5.26 4.41 5.99
C CYS A 102 -4.07 4.01 5.12
N LEU A 103 -3.37 2.93 5.48
CA LEU A 103 -2.27 2.41 4.67
C LEU A 103 -2.83 1.48 3.60
N LYS A 104 -2.41 1.67 2.34
CA LYS A 104 -2.78 0.79 1.21
C LYS A 104 -1.53 0.23 0.54
N PRO A 105 -0.93 -0.83 1.08
CA PRO A 105 0.28 -1.44 0.55
C PRO A 105 -0.01 -2.60 -0.39
N ASN A 106 1.05 -3.07 -1.08
CA ASN A 106 1.07 -4.39 -1.70
C ASN A 106 1.19 -5.49 -0.63
N MET A 107 0.82 -6.71 -0.99
CA MET A 107 1.25 -7.93 -0.31
C MET A 107 2.68 -8.28 -0.74
N ILE A 108 3.43 -8.99 0.07
CA ILE A 108 4.76 -9.49 -0.28
C ILE A 108 4.60 -10.80 -1.03
N ILE A 109 4.85 -10.76 -2.34
CA ILE A 109 4.60 -11.86 -3.26
C ILE A 109 5.74 -11.99 -4.27
N ASP A 110 5.80 -13.14 -4.93
CA ASP A 110 6.70 -13.36 -6.07
C ASP A 110 6.28 -12.53 -7.29
N GLY A 111 7.25 -12.15 -8.10
CA GLY A 111 6.99 -11.48 -9.37
C GLY A 111 6.12 -12.32 -10.31
N THR A 112 5.31 -11.67 -11.14
CA THR A 112 4.33 -12.35 -12.02
C THR A 112 4.97 -13.32 -13.01
N LEU A 113 6.22 -13.11 -13.37
CA LEU A 113 6.95 -13.90 -14.36
C LEU A 113 7.84 -15.00 -13.75
N THR A 114 7.81 -15.21 -12.43
CA THR A 114 8.51 -16.36 -11.81
C THR A 114 7.77 -17.66 -12.10
N SER A 115 8.51 -18.73 -12.30
CA SER A 115 7.96 -20.07 -12.55
C SER A 115 7.35 -20.72 -11.31
N GLU A 116 7.95 -20.44 -10.16
CA GLU A 116 7.48 -20.93 -8.86
C GLU A 116 6.81 -19.80 -8.07
N LYS A 117 5.67 -20.10 -7.49
CA LYS A 117 4.90 -19.16 -6.68
C LYS A 117 4.85 -19.64 -5.24
N SER A 118 5.03 -18.71 -4.33
CA SER A 118 4.86 -18.95 -2.90
C SER A 118 3.41 -19.27 -2.55
N SER A 119 3.21 -20.11 -1.54
CA SER A 119 1.88 -20.42 -1.02
C SER A 119 1.23 -19.19 -0.34
N SER A 120 -0.09 -19.17 -0.29
CA SER A 120 -0.84 -18.12 0.42
C SER A 120 -0.41 -18.00 1.89
N LYS A 121 -0.05 -19.12 2.52
CA LYS A 121 0.51 -19.13 3.89
C LYS A 121 1.85 -18.41 3.95
N THR A 122 2.77 -18.69 3.05
CA THR A 122 4.09 -18.03 2.98
C THR A 122 3.96 -16.55 2.73
N ILE A 123 3.09 -16.16 1.80
CA ILE A 123 2.77 -14.76 1.49
C ILE A 123 2.25 -14.03 2.73
N ALA A 124 1.32 -14.64 3.45
CA ALA A 124 0.75 -14.05 4.66
C ALA A 124 1.82 -13.88 5.75
N GLU A 125 2.61 -14.92 6.03
CA GLU A 125 3.68 -14.88 7.04
C GLU A 125 4.74 -13.82 6.70
N LYS A 126 5.20 -13.75 5.46
CA LYS A 126 6.17 -12.76 4.99
C LYS A 126 5.63 -11.34 5.07
N THR A 127 4.38 -11.13 4.63
CA THR A 127 3.74 -9.80 4.66
C THR A 127 3.58 -9.29 6.09
N ILE A 128 3.05 -10.12 6.98
CA ILE A 128 2.85 -9.73 8.38
C ILE A 128 4.18 -9.56 9.11
N SER A 129 5.18 -10.42 8.84
CA SER A 129 6.52 -10.26 9.42
C SER A 129 7.13 -8.91 9.04
N CYS A 130 7.09 -8.55 7.77
CA CYS A 130 7.58 -7.25 7.30
C CYS A 130 6.85 -6.09 7.99
N PHE A 131 5.53 -6.14 8.05
CA PHE A 131 4.75 -5.04 8.62
C PHE A 131 4.99 -4.86 10.13
N LYS A 132 5.17 -5.94 10.88
CA LYS A 132 5.56 -5.88 12.29
C LYS A 132 6.90 -5.20 12.52
N GLU A 133 7.77 -5.15 11.53
CA GLU A 133 9.06 -4.49 11.64
C GLU A 133 9.00 -2.99 11.33
N VAL A 134 8.10 -2.56 10.42
CA VAL A 134 8.15 -1.20 9.86
C VAL A 134 6.85 -0.40 9.91
N VAL A 135 5.70 -1.04 10.17
CA VAL A 135 4.42 -0.31 10.27
C VAL A 135 4.10 0.00 11.73
N PRO A 136 4.01 1.27 12.14
CA PRO A 136 3.66 1.64 13.49
C PRO A 136 2.29 1.09 13.93
N GLU A 137 2.18 0.67 15.18
CA GLU A 137 0.93 0.15 15.77
C GLU A 137 -0.20 1.19 15.84
N ASP A 138 0.16 2.48 15.78
CA ASP A 138 -0.81 3.58 15.75
C ASP A 138 -1.63 3.67 14.45
N VAL A 139 -1.22 3.00 13.37
CA VAL A 139 -1.99 2.94 12.13
C VAL A 139 -3.24 2.09 12.35
N PRO A 140 -4.46 2.66 12.20
CA PRO A 140 -5.68 1.94 12.59
C PRO A 140 -6.06 0.83 11.62
N GLY A 141 -5.68 0.95 10.33
CA GLY A 141 -6.09 -0.01 9.32
C GLY A 141 -5.18 -0.05 8.09
N ILE A 142 -5.08 -1.25 7.55
CA ILE A 142 -4.35 -1.58 6.35
C ILE A 142 -5.33 -2.19 5.35
N VAL A 143 -5.44 -1.58 4.17
CA VAL A 143 -6.31 -2.04 3.09
C VAL A 143 -5.45 -2.43 1.89
N PHE A 144 -5.27 -3.72 1.67
CA PHE A 144 -4.40 -4.20 0.61
C PHE A 144 -4.91 -3.84 -0.79
N LEU A 145 -4.00 -3.50 -1.69
CA LEU A 145 -4.28 -3.52 -3.13
C LEU A 145 -4.19 -4.96 -3.66
N SER A 146 -4.87 -5.27 -4.76
CA SER A 146 -4.80 -6.59 -5.38
C SER A 146 -3.58 -6.75 -6.31
N GLY A 147 -3.05 -5.66 -6.85
CA GLY A 147 -1.99 -5.69 -7.85
C GLY A 147 -2.43 -6.45 -9.10
N GLY A 148 -1.66 -7.45 -9.50
CA GLY A 148 -1.99 -8.37 -10.58
C GLY A 148 -2.54 -9.72 -10.12
N GLN A 149 -2.84 -9.90 -8.83
CA GLN A 149 -3.45 -11.11 -8.29
C GLN A 149 -4.88 -11.29 -8.82
N THR A 150 -5.29 -12.53 -9.01
CA THR A 150 -6.70 -12.86 -9.26
C THR A 150 -7.56 -12.55 -8.03
N GLU A 151 -8.88 -12.51 -8.20
CA GLU A 151 -9.84 -12.33 -7.10
C GLU A 151 -9.69 -13.40 -6.02
N ILE A 152 -9.42 -14.65 -6.42
CA ILE A 152 -9.24 -15.79 -5.51
C ILE A 152 -7.92 -15.64 -4.75
N GLU A 153 -6.80 -15.47 -5.44
CA GLU A 153 -5.49 -15.31 -4.81
C GLU A 153 -5.46 -14.17 -3.80
N ALA A 154 -5.98 -12.99 -4.19
CA ALA A 154 -5.99 -11.83 -3.30
C ALA A 154 -6.85 -12.08 -2.05
N THR A 155 -7.96 -12.78 -2.19
CA THR A 155 -8.87 -13.12 -1.08
C THR A 155 -8.26 -14.17 -0.16
N GLU A 156 -7.67 -15.24 -0.71
CA GLU A 156 -6.99 -16.30 0.06
C GLU A 156 -5.81 -15.73 0.85
N ASN A 157 -4.98 -14.90 0.22
CA ASN A 157 -3.85 -14.28 0.89
C ASN A 157 -4.28 -13.40 2.06
N LEU A 158 -5.32 -12.58 1.88
CA LEU A 158 -5.87 -11.75 2.96
C LEU A 158 -6.50 -12.60 4.08
N ASP A 159 -7.20 -13.68 3.74
CA ASP A 159 -7.76 -14.62 4.72
C ASP A 159 -6.67 -15.26 5.57
N GLN A 160 -5.57 -15.71 4.94
CA GLN A 160 -4.43 -16.27 5.66
C GLN A 160 -3.77 -15.23 6.60
N MET A 161 -3.65 -13.97 6.20
CA MET A 161 -3.13 -12.91 7.07
C MET A 161 -4.05 -12.68 8.28
N ASN A 162 -5.36 -12.63 8.08
CA ASN A 162 -6.32 -12.46 9.19
C ASN A 162 -6.32 -13.66 10.15
N LYS A 163 -6.04 -14.88 9.67
CA LYS A 163 -5.92 -16.09 10.50
C LYS A 163 -4.71 -16.09 11.43
N ILE A 164 -3.67 -15.29 11.14
CA ILE A 164 -2.52 -15.12 12.04
C ILE A 164 -2.98 -14.55 13.39
N GLY A 165 -3.94 -13.62 13.36
CA GLY A 165 -4.54 -13.03 14.56
C GLY A 165 -3.58 -12.14 15.37
N ASN A 166 -4.10 -11.50 16.40
CA ASN A 166 -3.35 -10.65 17.35
C ASN A 166 -2.47 -9.60 16.63
N LEU A 167 -3.04 -8.94 15.62
CA LEU A 167 -2.40 -7.85 14.90
C LEU A 167 -2.85 -6.51 15.47
N PRO A 168 -1.96 -5.50 15.53
CA PRO A 168 -2.34 -4.18 16.02
C PRO A 168 -3.23 -3.42 15.04
N TRP A 169 -3.24 -3.81 13.76
CA TRP A 169 -4.01 -3.17 12.68
C TRP A 169 -5.22 -4.01 12.29
N ASN A 170 -6.28 -3.35 11.84
CA ASN A 170 -7.36 -4.01 11.13
C ASN A 170 -6.94 -4.25 9.67
N LEU A 171 -6.99 -5.49 9.22
CA LEU A 171 -6.66 -5.85 7.84
C LEU A 171 -7.93 -5.98 6.99
N SER A 172 -7.94 -5.30 5.85
CA SER A 172 -9.04 -5.35 4.88
C SER A 172 -8.50 -5.17 3.46
N PHE A 173 -9.35 -4.86 2.53
CA PHE A 173 -9.01 -4.73 1.11
C PHE A 173 -9.51 -3.41 0.52
N SER A 174 -8.79 -2.95 -0.50
CA SER A 174 -9.20 -1.90 -1.42
C SER A 174 -8.82 -2.34 -2.84
N TYR A 175 -9.45 -3.44 -3.27
CA TYR A 175 -9.18 -4.04 -4.57
C TYR A 175 -9.89 -3.27 -5.68
N GLY A 176 -9.18 -3.07 -6.80
CA GLY A 176 -9.77 -2.57 -8.03
C GLY A 176 -10.09 -3.74 -8.97
N ARG A 177 -9.09 -4.18 -9.73
CA ARG A 177 -9.26 -5.23 -10.76
C ARG A 177 -9.83 -6.54 -10.21
N ALA A 178 -9.29 -7.04 -9.12
CA ALA A 178 -9.75 -8.30 -8.53
C ALA A 178 -11.21 -8.23 -8.05
N LEU A 179 -11.69 -7.08 -7.58
CA LEU A 179 -13.07 -6.91 -7.15
C LEU A 179 -14.06 -6.84 -8.32
N GLN A 180 -13.61 -6.32 -9.47
CA GLN A 180 -14.47 -6.01 -10.62
C GLN A 180 -14.42 -7.07 -11.73
N ALA A 181 -13.44 -7.97 -11.72
CA ALA A 181 -13.15 -8.87 -12.83
C ALA A 181 -14.38 -9.69 -13.26
N SER A 182 -15.01 -10.39 -12.34
CA SER A 182 -16.19 -11.22 -12.62
C SER A 182 -17.40 -10.41 -13.07
N ALA A 183 -17.61 -9.23 -12.48
CA ALA A 183 -18.70 -8.34 -12.86
C ALA A 183 -18.51 -7.78 -14.28
N LEU A 184 -17.29 -7.36 -14.63
CA LEU A 184 -16.96 -6.88 -15.97
C LEU A 184 -17.10 -7.99 -17.02
N GLN A 185 -16.67 -9.21 -16.68
CA GLN A 185 -16.82 -10.35 -17.58
C GLN A 185 -18.29 -10.71 -17.82
N ALA A 186 -19.13 -10.61 -16.80
CA ALA A 186 -20.56 -10.88 -16.94
C ALA A 186 -21.31 -9.77 -17.69
N TRP A 187 -20.76 -8.54 -17.69
CA TRP A 187 -21.35 -7.40 -18.39
C TRP A 187 -20.94 -7.32 -19.87
N SER A 188 -19.79 -7.83 -20.27
CA SER A 188 -19.24 -7.82 -21.66
C SER A 188 -19.88 -8.91 -22.53
#